data_3e0cf1008355e6435be3a992ceb9511a
#
_entry.id   3e0cf1008355e6435be3a992ceb9511a
#
_cell.length_a   1.000
_cell.length_b   1.000
_cell.length_c   1.000
_cell.angle_alpha   90.00
_cell.angle_beta   90.00
_cell.angle_gamma   90.00
#
_symmetry.space_group_name_H-M   'P 1'
#
loop_
_entity.id
_entity.type
_entity.pdbx_description
1 polymer ?
#
loop_
_entity_poly.entity_id
_entity_poly.type
_entity_poly.pdbx_seq_one_letter_code
_entity_poly.pdbx_strand_id
1 'polypeptide(L)'
;MRKSITFFILLCSLWVNAQVLTEDIALKLSRLPLHCIQTEWPNKTSHLSDGAADHVLLPSQLHPVFYGCLDWHSSVHGHWLLVKVLKTYPAIANKDSILTCLANSFDAGKIKAEAEYFSKYTAANTYERTYGWAWLLQLDNELMSWKTEQGQQWHKVLQPLTDTIVRLWKAYLPRQTYPNRTGVHPNTAFGLAFALDWARATGDTAFENAIVNKAKFFYLNNQKVPAYFEPDGSDFFSPTLEVADVMRRVLNQKNFTAWFNKYYEERSILQITQLPVVSDRTDFQIVHLDGLSLSRAWCMKGIANALPQGHPKKKLFTETANRFIQATLPNVISGNYGGDHWLATFALYGLQ
;
A
#
# COMPACT_ATOMS: atom_id res chain seq x y z
N MET A 1 -33.82 18.17 54.72
CA MET A 1 -32.70 17.25 54.48
C MET A 1 -32.69 16.86 53.01
N ARG A 2 -31.84 17.48 52.18
CA ARG A 2 -31.63 17.11 50.75
C ARG A 2 -30.51 16.08 50.67
N LYS A 3 -30.81 14.88 50.21
CA LYS A 3 -29.82 13.83 49.95
C LYS A 3 -29.22 14.08 48.58
N SER A 4 -27.94 14.47 48.51
CA SER A 4 -27.15 14.52 47.28
C SER A 4 -26.77 13.11 46.90
N ILE A 5 -27.18 12.64 45.71
CA ILE A 5 -26.74 11.38 45.09
C ILE A 5 -25.56 11.73 44.22
N THR A 6 -24.35 11.34 44.62
CA THR A 6 -23.14 11.48 43.82
C THR A 6 -23.05 10.27 42.85
N PHE A 7 -23.20 10.56 41.56
CA PHE A 7 -23.04 9.55 40.51
C PHE A 7 -21.54 9.40 40.25
N PHE A 8 -20.98 8.24 40.62
CA PHE A 8 -19.63 7.84 40.24
C PHE A 8 -19.67 7.28 38.81
N ILE A 9 -19.19 8.05 37.83
CA ILE A 9 -18.98 7.55 36.47
C ILE A 9 -17.65 6.78 36.48
N LEU A 10 -17.74 5.43 36.46
CA LEU A 10 -16.60 4.57 36.23
C LEU A 10 -16.17 4.72 34.77
N LEU A 11 -15.14 5.52 34.53
CA LEU A 11 -14.43 5.55 33.26
C LEU A 11 -13.63 4.23 33.12
N CYS A 12 -14.25 3.21 32.54
CA CYS A 12 -13.52 2.06 32.03
C CYS A 12 -12.62 2.54 30.88
N SER A 13 -11.34 2.76 31.15
CA SER A 13 -10.33 2.92 30.13
C SER A 13 -10.19 1.56 29.41
N LEU A 14 -10.86 1.41 28.27
CA LEU A 14 -10.62 0.30 27.35
C LEU A 14 -9.20 0.47 26.83
N TRP A 15 -8.28 -0.34 27.34
CA TRP A 15 -6.95 -0.49 26.76
C TRP A 15 -7.12 -1.12 25.38
N VAL A 16 -7.02 -0.33 24.33
CA VAL A 16 -6.96 -0.85 22.96
C VAL A 16 -5.57 -1.49 22.80
N ASN A 17 -5.52 -2.80 22.96
CA ASN A 17 -4.29 -3.54 22.67
C ASN A 17 -3.93 -3.36 21.19
N ALA A 18 -2.66 -3.08 20.92
CA ALA A 18 -2.17 -3.02 19.54
C ALA A 18 -2.46 -4.37 18.86
N GLN A 19 -3.18 -4.32 17.74
CA GLN A 19 -3.39 -5.51 16.91
C GLN A 19 -2.05 -5.84 16.25
N VAL A 20 -1.51 -7.01 16.54
CA VAL A 20 -0.24 -7.50 16.01
C VAL A 20 -0.53 -8.60 14.99
N LEU A 21 0.29 -8.68 13.95
CA LEU A 21 0.23 -9.79 13.01
C LEU A 21 0.58 -11.09 13.74
N THR A 22 -0.37 -12.02 13.79
CA THR A 22 -0.18 -13.39 14.31
C THR A 22 -0.16 -14.38 13.15
N GLU A 23 0.36 -15.59 13.37
CA GLU A 23 0.37 -16.65 12.36
C GLU A 23 -1.05 -17.01 11.88
N ASP A 24 -2.05 -17.04 12.78
CA ASP A 24 -3.45 -17.27 12.41
C ASP A 24 -4.00 -16.18 11.49
N ILE A 25 -3.71 -14.91 11.79
CA ILE A 25 -4.09 -13.79 10.91
C ILE A 25 -3.37 -13.92 9.56
N ALA A 26 -2.05 -14.18 9.56
CA ALA A 26 -1.27 -14.36 8.34
C ALA A 26 -1.80 -15.52 7.48
N LEU A 27 -2.18 -16.64 8.11
CA LEU A 27 -2.79 -17.78 7.43
C LEU A 27 -4.12 -17.41 6.75
N LYS A 28 -4.98 -16.67 7.45
CA LYS A 28 -6.26 -16.21 6.88
C LYS A 28 -6.06 -15.25 5.72
N LEU A 29 -5.20 -14.26 5.90
CA LEU A 29 -4.92 -13.25 4.86
C LEU A 29 -4.26 -13.86 3.62
N SER A 30 -3.36 -14.85 3.77
CA SER A 30 -2.66 -15.47 2.65
C SER A 30 -3.57 -16.34 1.74
N ARG A 31 -4.70 -16.80 2.25
CA ARG A 31 -5.67 -17.57 1.44
C ARG A 31 -6.28 -16.74 0.32
N LEU A 32 -6.46 -15.44 0.53
CA LEU A 32 -7.11 -14.56 -0.44
C LEU A 32 -6.29 -14.40 -1.73
N PRO A 33 -5.02 -13.98 -1.70
CA PRO A 33 -4.20 -13.95 -2.91
C PRO A 33 -3.93 -15.35 -3.49
N LEU A 34 -3.79 -16.40 -2.67
CA LEU A 34 -3.65 -17.76 -3.18
C LEU A 34 -4.83 -18.19 -4.04
N HIS A 35 -6.04 -17.70 -3.75
CA HIS A 35 -7.24 -17.98 -4.53
C HIS A 35 -7.24 -17.24 -5.87
N CYS A 36 -6.65 -16.05 -5.98
CA CYS A 36 -6.86 -15.17 -7.13
C CYS A 36 -5.63 -14.90 -8.00
N ILE A 37 -4.37 -14.97 -7.51
CA ILE A 37 -3.21 -14.52 -8.30
C ILE A 37 -2.93 -15.33 -9.56
N GLN A 38 -3.45 -16.56 -9.64
CA GLN A 38 -3.38 -17.43 -10.82
C GLN A 38 -4.77 -17.71 -11.41
N THR A 39 -5.79 -16.92 -11.03
CA THR A 39 -7.14 -17.00 -11.57
C THR A 39 -7.35 -15.84 -12.54
N GLU A 40 -7.53 -16.16 -13.80
CA GLU A 40 -7.55 -15.15 -14.89
C GLU A 40 -8.82 -14.28 -14.86
N TRP A 41 -9.94 -14.83 -14.43
CA TRP A 41 -11.24 -14.13 -14.45
C TRP A 41 -11.90 -14.04 -13.07
N PRO A 42 -12.59 -12.90 -12.75
CA PRO A 42 -12.76 -11.69 -13.57
C PRO A 42 -11.46 -10.90 -13.71
N ASN A 43 -11.31 -10.12 -14.79
CA ASN A 43 -10.09 -9.34 -15.04
C ASN A 43 -10.39 -7.97 -15.67
N LYS A 44 -9.59 -6.98 -15.25
CA LYS A 44 -9.54 -5.63 -15.80
C LYS A 44 -8.12 -5.38 -16.29
N THR A 45 -7.85 -5.63 -17.56
CA THR A 45 -6.49 -5.51 -18.13
C THR A 45 -5.96 -4.07 -18.11
N SER A 46 -6.82 -3.06 -18.18
CA SER A 46 -6.43 -1.64 -18.36
C SER A 46 -5.42 -1.43 -19.51
N HIS A 47 -5.31 -2.38 -20.42
CA HIS A 47 -4.45 -2.34 -21.60
C HIS A 47 -5.00 -1.36 -22.64
N LEU A 48 -4.14 -0.53 -23.19
CA LEU A 48 -4.45 0.27 -24.36
C LEU A 48 -3.97 -0.47 -25.62
N SER A 49 -4.91 -0.94 -26.43
CA SER A 49 -4.62 -1.67 -27.67
C SER A 49 -4.10 -0.74 -28.75
N ASP A 50 -2.98 -1.09 -29.38
CA ASP A 50 -2.45 -0.37 -30.55
C ASP A 50 -3.15 -0.78 -31.86
N GLY A 51 -3.84 -1.93 -31.85
CA GLY A 51 -4.56 -2.45 -33.00
C GLY A 51 -5.41 -3.67 -32.68
N ALA A 52 -6.11 -4.20 -33.69
CA ALA A 52 -7.02 -5.33 -33.53
C ALA A 52 -6.33 -6.61 -33.04
N ALA A 53 -5.05 -6.78 -33.36
CA ALA A 53 -4.29 -8.00 -33.01
C ALA A 53 -4.04 -8.13 -31.51
N ASP A 54 -3.80 -7.02 -30.81
CA ASP A 54 -3.54 -7.03 -29.37
C ASP A 54 -4.80 -6.83 -28.53
N HIS A 55 -5.90 -6.36 -29.16
CA HIS A 55 -7.19 -6.21 -28.49
C HIS A 55 -7.80 -7.56 -28.04
N VAL A 56 -7.48 -8.63 -28.74
CA VAL A 56 -8.04 -9.97 -28.47
C VAL A 56 -7.15 -10.84 -27.57
N LEU A 57 -6.06 -10.31 -27.06
CA LEU A 57 -5.14 -11.06 -26.17
C LEU A 57 -5.78 -11.31 -24.80
N LEU A 58 -5.56 -12.50 -24.27
CA LEU A 58 -5.97 -12.85 -22.90
C LEU A 58 -5.11 -12.08 -21.88
N PRO A 59 -5.65 -11.83 -20.66
CA PRO A 59 -4.87 -11.25 -19.57
C PRO A 59 -3.52 -11.93 -19.34
N SER A 60 -3.48 -13.26 -19.32
CA SER A 60 -2.26 -14.06 -19.14
C SER A 60 -1.29 -13.99 -20.32
N GLN A 61 -1.72 -13.60 -21.50
CA GLN A 61 -0.87 -13.36 -22.67
C GLN A 61 -0.23 -11.96 -22.62
N LEU A 62 -0.94 -10.97 -22.05
CA LEU A 62 -0.43 -9.62 -21.83
C LEU A 62 0.53 -9.60 -20.63
N HIS A 63 0.14 -10.27 -19.55
CA HIS A 63 0.79 -10.25 -18.25
C HIS A 63 0.95 -11.67 -17.69
N PRO A 64 1.96 -12.44 -18.17
CA PRO A 64 2.08 -13.87 -17.84
C PRO A 64 2.40 -14.17 -16.37
N VAL A 65 2.79 -13.16 -15.58
CA VAL A 65 3.00 -13.27 -14.13
C VAL A 65 1.84 -12.67 -13.35
N PHE A 66 1.43 -11.45 -13.71
CA PHE A 66 0.52 -10.64 -12.89
C PHE A 66 -0.87 -10.48 -13.54
N TYR A 67 -1.46 -11.58 -14.00
CA TYR A 67 -2.76 -11.61 -14.69
C TYR A 67 -3.95 -11.85 -13.77
N GLY A 68 -3.74 -12.30 -12.54
CA GLY A 68 -4.82 -12.66 -11.63
C GLY A 68 -5.28 -11.53 -10.72
N CYS A 69 -6.14 -11.84 -9.75
CA CYS A 69 -6.67 -10.90 -8.76
C CYS A 69 -7.29 -9.63 -9.37
N LEU A 70 -8.09 -9.77 -10.42
CA LEU A 70 -8.80 -8.69 -11.12
C LEU A 70 -7.89 -7.81 -11.99
N ASP A 71 -6.74 -7.34 -11.49
CA ASP A 71 -5.85 -6.43 -12.21
C ASP A 71 -4.37 -6.64 -11.83
N TRP A 72 -3.49 -6.02 -12.61
CA TRP A 72 -2.04 -6.20 -12.50
C TRP A 72 -1.51 -5.83 -11.11
N HIS A 73 -1.87 -4.67 -10.59
CA HIS A 73 -1.36 -4.22 -9.30
C HIS A 73 -1.85 -5.06 -8.13
N SER A 74 -3.10 -5.54 -8.16
CA SER A 74 -3.62 -6.44 -7.12
C SER A 74 -2.89 -7.78 -7.13
N SER A 75 -2.56 -8.29 -8.32
CA SER A 75 -1.69 -9.46 -8.44
C SER A 75 -0.30 -9.20 -7.85
N VAL A 76 0.35 -8.08 -8.18
CA VAL A 76 1.68 -7.72 -7.66
C VAL A 76 1.70 -7.66 -6.13
N HIS A 77 0.78 -6.92 -5.53
CA HIS A 77 0.79 -6.82 -4.07
C HIS A 77 0.25 -8.08 -3.37
N GLY A 78 -0.54 -8.92 -4.05
CA GLY A 78 -0.86 -10.27 -3.59
C GLY A 78 0.40 -11.14 -3.51
N HIS A 79 1.29 -11.09 -4.50
CA HIS A 79 2.59 -11.75 -4.46
C HIS A 79 3.46 -11.22 -3.31
N TRP A 80 3.49 -9.89 -3.11
CA TRP A 80 4.17 -9.30 -1.95
C TRP A 80 3.65 -9.86 -0.62
N LEU A 81 2.33 -9.96 -0.46
CA LEU A 81 1.72 -10.53 0.75
C LEU A 81 2.21 -11.97 0.99
N LEU A 82 2.19 -12.81 -0.05
CA LEU A 82 2.61 -14.21 0.07
C LEU A 82 4.10 -14.34 0.43
N VAL A 83 4.96 -13.54 -0.20
CA VAL A 83 6.40 -13.47 0.14
C VAL A 83 6.59 -13.02 1.58
N LYS A 84 5.88 -11.97 2.01
CA LYS A 84 5.94 -11.45 3.38
C LYS A 84 5.52 -12.47 4.42
N VAL A 85 4.44 -13.21 4.15
CA VAL A 85 3.94 -14.27 5.03
C VAL A 85 4.95 -15.39 5.19
N LEU A 86 5.52 -15.92 4.10
CA LEU A 86 6.55 -16.96 4.16
C LEU A 86 7.81 -16.52 4.89
N LYS A 87 8.23 -15.27 4.67
CA LYS A 87 9.40 -14.70 5.34
C LYS A 87 9.17 -14.56 6.85
N THR A 88 7.95 -14.20 7.26
CA THR A 88 7.61 -13.95 8.66
C THR A 88 7.29 -15.25 9.41
N TYR A 89 6.60 -16.19 8.74
CA TYR A 89 6.15 -17.46 9.29
C TYR A 89 6.58 -18.63 8.36
N PRO A 90 7.86 -19.07 8.42
CA PRO A 90 8.39 -20.08 7.48
C PRO A 90 7.76 -21.48 7.61
N ALA A 91 7.04 -21.75 8.71
CA ALA A 91 6.36 -23.01 8.98
C ALA A 91 4.84 -22.92 8.86
N ILE A 92 4.29 -21.83 8.29
CA ILE A 92 2.84 -21.60 8.15
C ILE A 92 2.15 -22.78 7.44
N ALA A 93 0.94 -23.11 7.88
CA ALA A 93 0.25 -24.33 7.45
C ALA A 93 0.02 -24.46 5.93
N ASN A 94 -0.10 -23.36 5.20
CA ASN A 94 -0.26 -23.34 3.74
C ASN A 94 1.05 -23.03 2.97
N LYS A 95 2.21 -23.21 3.60
CA LYS A 95 3.54 -22.93 3.05
C LYS A 95 3.74 -23.54 1.67
N ASP A 96 3.46 -24.81 1.48
CA ASP A 96 3.74 -25.53 0.23
C ASP A 96 2.87 -24.99 -0.92
N SER A 97 1.62 -24.63 -0.63
CA SER A 97 0.73 -23.97 -1.61
C SER A 97 1.29 -22.61 -2.03
N ILE A 98 1.78 -21.82 -1.07
CA ILE A 98 2.40 -20.51 -1.36
C ILE A 98 3.67 -20.69 -2.19
N LEU A 99 4.56 -21.62 -1.81
CA LEU A 99 5.80 -21.90 -2.54
C LEU A 99 5.53 -22.33 -3.98
N THR A 100 4.57 -23.25 -4.19
CA THR A 100 4.18 -23.72 -5.52
C THR A 100 3.64 -22.57 -6.37
N CYS A 101 2.77 -21.76 -5.79
CA CYS A 101 2.16 -20.62 -6.48
C CYS A 101 3.23 -19.58 -6.91
N LEU A 102 4.12 -19.19 -6.00
CA LEU A 102 5.18 -18.23 -6.28
C LEU A 102 6.22 -18.78 -7.26
N ALA A 103 6.55 -20.09 -7.19
CA ALA A 103 7.47 -20.73 -8.14
C ALA A 103 6.91 -20.71 -9.58
N ASN A 104 5.60 -20.89 -9.74
CA ASN A 104 4.94 -20.79 -11.04
C ASN A 104 4.95 -19.36 -11.62
N SER A 105 4.93 -18.35 -10.74
CA SER A 105 4.94 -16.94 -11.12
C SER A 105 6.36 -16.44 -11.42
N PHE A 106 7.34 -16.75 -10.55
CA PHE A 106 8.72 -16.28 -10.71
C PHE A 106 9.53 -17.17 -11.70
N ASP A 107 9.01 -17.30 -12.91
CA ASP A 107 9.69 -17.89 -14.06
C ASP A 107 10.41 -16.81 -14.87
N ALA A 108 11.66 -17.05 -15.27
CA ALA A 108 12.49 -16.07 -15.94
C ALA A 108 11.93 -15.63 -17.31
N GLY A 109 11.29 -16.55 -18.03
CA GLY A 109 10.65 -16.25 -19.33
C GLY A 109 9.42 -15.38 -19.15
N LYS A 110 8.59 -15.68 -18.16
CA LYS A 110 7.41 -14.89 -17.83
C LYS A 110 7.78 -13.48 -17.36
N ILE A 111 8.75 -13.34 -16.45
CA ILE A 111 9.23 -12.03 -15.98
C ILE A 111 9.82 -11.21 -17.12
N LYS A 112 10.56 -11.83 -18.04
CA LYS A 112 11.06 -11.15 -19.23
C LYS A 112 9.93 -10.61 -20.09
N ALA A 113 8.89 -11.40 -20.34
CA ALA A 113 7.72 -10.98 -21.10
C ALA A 113 6.96 -9.81 -20.41
N GLU A 114 6.83 -9.85 -19.07
CA GLU A 114 6.29 -8.72 -18.29
C GLU A 114 7.11 -7.45 -18.47
N ALA A 115 8.44 -7.55 -18.42
CA ALA A 115 9.32 -6.39 -18.62
C ALA A 115 9.21 -5.83 -20.04
N GLU A 116 9.14 -6.69 -21.06
CA GLU A 116 9.00 -6.32 -22.48
C GLU A 116 7.67 -5.60 -22.76
N TYR A 117 6.59 -5.93 -22.04
CA TYR A 117 5.29 -5.26 -22.18
C TYR A 117 5.42 -3.74 -22.13
N PHE A 118 6.19 -3.19 -21.19
CA PHE A 118 6.35 -1.75 -20.97
C PHE A 118 7.01 -0.98 -22.11
N SER A 119 7.59 -1.68 -23.08
CA SER A 119 8.20 -1.10 -24.28
C SER A 119 7.56 -1.57 -25.58
N LYS A 120 6.69 -2.58 -25.52
CA LYS A 120 6.10 -3.21 -26.70
C LYS A 120 4.93 -2.42 -27.29
N TYR A 121 4.12 -1.79 -26.43
CA TYR A 121 2.91 -1.07 -26.84
C TYR A 121 3.09 0.43 -26.62
N THR A 122 2.39 1.26 -27.41
CA THR A 122 2.58 2.72 -27.48
C THR A 122 2.44 3.41 -26.12
N ALA A 123 1.42 3.08 -25.33
CA ALA A 123 1.15 3.71 -24.05
C ALA A 123 1.63 2.89 -22.83
N ALA A 124 2.23 1.73 -23.04
CA ALA A 124 2.62 0.81 -21.96
C ALA A 124 3.62 1.41 -20.97
N ASN A 125 4.43 2.39 -21.39
CA ASN A 125 5.35 3.11 -20.49
C ASN A 125 4.63 3.98 -19.43
N THR A 126 3.31 4.09 -19.47
CA THR A 126 2.47 4.75 -18.46
C THR A 126 1.57 3.80 -17.69
N TYR A 127 1.55 2.53 -18.10
CA TYR A 127 0.75 1.48 -17.49
C TYR A 127 1.08 1.35 -16.00
N GLU A 128 0.07 1.27 -15.17
CA GLU A 128 0.18 1.13 -13.70
C GLU A 128 0.90 2.27 -12.95
N ARG A 129 1.16 3.40 -13.61
CA ARG A 129 1.85 4.54 -13.01
C ARG A 129 0.94 5.32 -12.04
N THR A 130 1.25 5.48 -10.76
CA THR A 130 2.49 5.11 -10.08
C THR A 130 2.26 3.96 -9.08
N TYR A 131 1.02 3.54 -8.89
CA TYR A 131 0.58 2.60 -7.85
C TYR A 131 1.17 1.19 -8.03
N GLY A 132 0.97 0.60 -9.20
CA GLY A 132 1.51 -0.72 -9.50
C GLY A 132 3.03 -0.74 -9.48
N TRP A 133 3.68 0.34 -9.99
CA TRP A 133 5.14 0.49 -9.91
C TRP A 133 5.64 0.51 -8.46
N ALA A 134 4.93 1.20 -7.57
CA ALA A 134 5.29 1.26 -6.15
C ALA A 134 5.19 -0.11 -5.49
N TRP A 135 4.11 -0.86 -5.74
CA TRP A 135 3.95 -2.20 -5.20
C TRP A 135 4.97 -3.20 -5.76
N LEU A 136 5.37 -3.07 -7.04
CA LEU A 136 6.44 -3.91 -7.58
C LEU A 136 7.78 -3.67 -6.88
N LEU A 137 8.13 -2.41 -6.61
CA LEU A 137 9.34 -2.08 -5.85
C LEU A 137 9.25 -2.59 -4.40
N GLN A 138 8.06 -2.59 -3.80
CA GLN A 138 7.86 -3.17 -2.47
C GLN A 138 8.00 -4.70 -2.48
N LEU A 139 7.52 -5.38 -3.51
CA LEU A 139 7.74 -6.82 -3.72
C LEU A 139 9.22 -7.14 -3.85
N ASP A 140 9.95 -6.40 -4.69
CA ASP A 140 11.39 -6.59 -4.88
C ASP A 140 12.18 -6.35 -3.59
N ASN A 141 11.84 -5.30 -2.84
CA ASN A 141 12.43 -5.00 -1.53
C ASN A 141 12.22 -6.13 -0.52
N GLU A 142 11.04 -6.73 -0.50
CA GLU A 142 10.74 -7.87 0.38
C GLU A 142 11.56 -9.11 0.00
N LEU A 143 11.68 -9.42 -1.30
CA LEU A 143 12.52 -10.52 -1.81
C LEU A 143 14.00 -10.28 -1.53
N MET A 144 14.51 -9.08 -1.82
CA MET A 144 15.91 -8.69 -1.56
C MET A 144 16.30 -8.87 -0.09
N SER A 145 15.39 -8.53 0.81
CA SER A 145 15.60 -8.66 2.26
C SER A 145 15.36 -10.07 2.80
N TRP A 146 14.83 -11.00 2.00
CA TRP A 146 14.64 -12.41 2.36
C TRP A 146 15.90 -13.23 2.05
N LYS A 147 16.75 -13.46 3.07
CA LYS A 147 18.11 -14.01 2.92
C LYS A 147 18.20 -15.54 2.75
N THR A 148 17.10 -16.21 2.42
CA THR A 148 17.12 -17.62 2.01
C THR A 148 17.57 -17.74 0.56
N GLU A 149 18.06 -18.92 0.15
CA GLU A 149 18.40 -19.22 -1.24
C GLU A 149 17.21 -18.94 -2.18
N GLN A 150 16.01 -19.39 -1.80
CA GLN A 150 14.79 -19.18 -2.57
C GLN A 150 14.45 -17.68 -2.73
N GLY A 151 14.53 -16.91 -1.64
CA GLY A 151 14.26 -15.46 -1.69
C GLY A 151 15.24 -14.74 -2.62
N GLN A 152 16.53 -15.08 -2.55
CA GLN A 152 17.57 -14.48 -3.40
C GLN A 152 17.44 -14.91 -4.87
N GLN A 153 17.03 -16.15 -5.13
CA GLN A 153 16.77 -16.63 -6.49
C GLN A 153 15.60 -15.85 -7.12
N TRP A 154 14.48 -15.71 -6.41
CA TRP A 154 13.31 -14.97 -6.92
C TRP A 154 13.58 -13.47 -7.07
N HIS A 155 14.34 -12.89 -6.15
CA HIS A 155 14.83 -11.51 -6.30
C HIS A 155 15.60 -11.34 -7.63
N LYS A 156 16.56 -12.24 -7.92
CA LYS A 156 17.34 -12.22 -9.17
C LYS A 156 16.44 -12.38 -10.41
N VAL A 157 15.45 -13.26 -10.34
CA VAL A 157 14.50 -13.49 -11.43
C VAL A 157 13.66 -12.27 -11.71
N LEU A 158 13.24 -11.52 -10.67
CA LEU A 158 12.40 -10.32 -10.80
C LEU A 158 13.14 -9.10 -11.37
N GLN A 159 14.50 -9.07 -11.31
CA GLN A 159 15.31 -7.88 -11.65
C GLN A 159 15.01 -7.25 -13.02
N PRO A 160 14.84 -8.00 -14.14
CA PRO A 160 14.55 -7.36 -15.43
C PRO A 160 13.31 -6.48 -15.43
N LEU A 161 12.28 -6.87 -14.67
CA LEU A 161 11.06 -6.08 -14.52
C LEU A 161 11.29 -4.91 -13.56
N THR A 162 11.96 -5.15 -12.43
CA THR A 162 12.32 -4.09 -11.46
C THR A 162 13.14 -2.98 -12.13
N ASP A 163 14.17 -3.34 -12.91
CA ASP A 163 15.00 -2.38 -13.65
C ASP A 163 14.18 -1.57 -14.65
N THR A 164 13.22 -2.22 -15.31
CA THR A 164 12.30 -1.54 -16.23
C THR A 164 11.46 -0.49 -15.48
N ILE A 165 10.87 -0.84 -14.36
CA ILE A 165 10.05 0.09 -13.54
C ILE A 165 10.91 1.23 -12.98
N VAL A 166 12.12 0.96 -12.50
CA VAL A 166 13.03 2.00 -12.01
C VAL A 166 13.42 2.97 -13.13
N ARG A 167 13.70 2.46 -14.33
CA ARG A 167 13.97 3.28 -15.52
C ARG A 167 12.78 4.19 -15.86
N LEU A 168 11.56 3.65 -15.79
CA LEU A 168 10.33 4.42 -16.02
C LEU A 168 10.13 5.50 -14.95
N TRP A 169 10.37 5.19 -13.68
CA TRP A 169 10.36 6.17 -12.59
C TRP A 169 11.36 7.31 -12.83
N LYS A 170 12.63 6.98 -13.14
CA LYS A 170 13.69 7.97 -13.40
C LYS A 170 13.36 8.85 -14.60
N ALA A 171 12.69 8.32 -15.63
CA ALA A 171 12.22 9.08 -16.77
C ALA A 171 10.99 9.95 -16.47
N TYR A 172 10.11 9.53 -15.56
CA TYR A 172 8.88 10.23 -15.23
C TYR A 172 9.08 11.39 -14.23
N LEU A 173 9.85 11.17 -13.16
CA LEU A 173 10.01 12.15 -12.08
C LEU A 173 10.37 13.56 -12.54
N PRO A 174 11.33 13.78 -13.45
CA PRO A 174 11.66 15.14 -13.92
C PRO A 174 10.49 15.83 -14.61
N ARG A 175 9.64 15.07 -15.33
CA ARG A 175 8.52 15.59 -16.14
C ARG A 175 7.27 15.88 -15.32
N GLN A 176 7.15 15.31 -14.11
CA GLN A 176 5.98 15.56 -13.27
C GLN A 176 6.03 16.95 -12.66
N THR A 177 5.17 17.86 -13.13
CA THR A 177 5.10 19.26 -12.70
C THR A 177 4.23 19.46 -11.47
N TYR A 178 3.16 18.67 -11.34
CA TYR A 178 2.22 18.70 -10.21
C TYR A 178 2.01 17.31 -9.65
N PRO A 179 1.84 17.16 -8.32
CA PRO A 179 1.50 15.88 -7.73
C PRO A 179 0.00 15.56 -7.89
N ASN A 180 -0.32 14.30 -8.12
CA ASN A 180 -1.68 13.80 -7.98
C ASN A 180 -2.01 13.64 -6.48
N ARG A 181 -3.05 14.36 -6.03
CA ARG A 181 -3.52 14.38 -4.64
C ARG A 181 -4.88 13.66 -4.50
N THR A 182 -5.02 12.53 -5.18
CA THR A 182 -6.24 11.72 -5.12
C THR A 182 -6.12 10.67 -4.00
N GLY A 183 -7.24 10.17 -3.51
CA GLY A 183 -7.28 9.04 -2.59
C GLY A 183 -7.25 7.67 -3.28
N VAL A 184 -6.87 7.63 -4.57
CA VAL A 184 -6.85 6.42 -5.41
C VAL A 184 -5.50 6.23 -6.11
N HIS A 185 -5.38 5.19 -6.96
CA HIS A 185 -4.16 4.68 -7.60
C HIS A 185 -3.11 5.72 -8.03
N PRO A 186 -3.43 6.85 -8.71
CA PRO A 186 -2.37 7.77 -9.14
C PRO A 186 -1.79 8.65 -8.03
N ASN A 187 -2.04 8.37 -6.75
CA ASN A 187 -1.50 9.15 -5.63
C ASN A 187 0.03 9.23 -5.67
N THR A 188 0.56 10.45 -5.84
CA THR A 188 2.00 10.66 -6.00
C THR A 188 2.77 10.39 -4.70
N ALA A 189 2.22 10.79 -3.55
CA ALA A 189 2.92 10.67 -2.27
C ALA A 189 3.12 9.21 -1.88
N PHE A 190 2.10 8.35 -2.05
CA PHE A 190 2.21 6.91 -1.88
C PHE A 190 3.29 6.31 -2.78
N GLY A 191 3.26 6.63 -4.09
CA GLY A 191 4.24 6.13 -5.04
C GLY A 191 5.67 6.51 -4.67
N LEU A 192 5.89 7.79 -4.27
CA LEU A 192 7.21 8.27 -3.84
C LEU A 192 7.68 7.60 -2.54
N ALA A 193 6.78 7.28 -1.60
CA ALA A 193 7.15 6.64 -0.34
C ALA A 193 7.78 5.26 -0.56
N PHE A 194 7.14 4.39 -1.35
CA PHE A 194 7.65 3.05 -1.64
C PHE A 194 8.89 3.08 -2.55
N ALA A 195 8.92 3.96 -3.54
CA ALA A 195 10.10 4.14 -4.39
C ALA A 195 11.31 4.63 -3.57
N LEU A 196 11.10 5.49 -2.57
CA LEU A 196 12.16 5.97 -1.67
C LEU A 196 12.69 4.84 -0.78
N ASP A 197 11.79 4.03 -0.20
CA ASP A 197 12.18 2.90 0.65
C ASP A 197 13.03 1.89 -0.16
N TRP A 198 12.65 1.61 -1.42
CA TRP A 198 13.42 0.76 -2.34
C TRP A 198 14.78 1.37 -2.70
N ALA A 199 14.84 2.64 -3.08
CA ALA A 199 16.07 3.32 -3.47
C ALA A 199 17.11 3.31 -2.32
N ARG A 200 16.65 3.47 -1.08
CA ARG A 200 17.50 3.36 0.11
C ARG A 200 17.99 1.95 0.36
N ALA A 201 17.11 0.97 0.24
CA ALA A 201 17.44 -0.43 0.49
C ALA A 201 18.46 -0.98 -0.52
N THR A 202 18.43 -0.49 -1.77
CA THR A 202 19.37 -0.85 -2.84
C THR A 202 20.63 0.00 -2.88
N GLY A 203 20.65 1.15 -2.18
CA GLY A 203 21.74 2.12 -2.23
C GLY A 203 21.78 2.94 -3.55
N ASP A 204 20.67 3.00 -4.30
CA ASP A 204 20.56 3.89 -5.47
C ASP A 204 20.42 5.36 -5.05
N THR A 205 21.54 5.95 -4.67
CA THR A 205 21.60 7.33 -4.16
C THR A 205 21.14 8.37 -5.18
N ALA A 206 21.31 8.12 -6.46
CA ALA A 206 20.84 9.02 -7.50
C ALA A 206 19.29 9.05 -7.56
N PHE A 207 18.66 7.88 -7.48
CA PHE A 207 17.21 7.76 -7.45
C PHE A 207 16.63 8.28 -6.12
N GLU A 208 17.26 7.95 -4.98
CA GLU A 208 16.89 8.51 -3.67
C GLU A 208 16.87 10.04 -3.71
N ASN A 209 17.96 10.66 -4.18
CA ASN A 209 18.06 12.12 -4.25
C ASN A 209 16.99 12.73 -5.17
N ALA A 210 16.70 12.10 -6.30
CA ALA A 210 15.65 12.55 -7.21
C ALA A 210 14.27 12.53 -6.53
N ILE A 211 13.94 11.46 -5.80
CA ILE A 211 12.67 11.32 -5.05
C ILE A 211 12.59 12.34 -3.92
N VAL A 212 13.65 12.46 -3.10
CA VAL A 212 13.72 13.41 -1.98
C VAL A 212 13.52 14.84 -2.45
N ASN A 213 14.20 15.23 -3.53
CA ASN A 213 14.07 16.58 -4.11
C ASN A 213 12.65 16.81 -4.66
N LYS A 214 12.06 15.82 -5.32
CA LYS A 214 10.69 15.90 -5.85
C LYS A 214 9.65 16.01 -4.73
N ALA A 215 9.78 15.21 -3.67
CA ALA A 215 8.88 15.28 -2.51
C ALA A 215 8.97 16.63 -1.80
N LYS A 216 10.20 17.17 -1.61
CA LYS A 216 10.38 18.51 -1.05
C LYS A 216 9.78 19.58 -1.95
N PHE A 217 9.99 19.51 -3.25
CA PHE A 217 9.43 20.45 -4.21
C PHE A 217 7.90 20.50 -4.15
N PHE A 218 7.25 19.34 -4.01
CA PHE A 218 5.80 19.28 -3.98
C PHE A 218 5.18 19.62 -2.62
N TYR A 219 5.85 19.28 -1.51
CA TYR A 219 5.16 19.20 -0.22
C TYR A 219 5.79 20.01 0.92
N LEU A 220 7.05 20.49 0.78
CA LEU A 220 7.75 21.13 1.89
C LEU A 220 7.05 22.41 2.39
N ASN A 221 6.42 23.14 1.47
CA ASN A 221 5.75 24.40 1.79
C ASN A 221 4.24 24.24 2.08
N ASN A 222 3.71 23.00 2.12
CA ASN A 222 2.31 22.77 2.42
C ASN A 222 2.02 23.10 3.89
N GLN A 223 1.01 23.94 4.12
CA GLN A 223 0.57 24.36 5.46
C GLN A 223 -0.93 24.45 5.49
N LYS A 224 -1.53 24.22 6.68
CA LYS A 224 -2.98 24.33 6.94
C LYS A 224 -3.83 23.56 5.91
N VAL A 225 -3.39 22.33 5.61
CA VAL A 225 -4.05 21.51 4.59
C VAL A 225 -5.44 21.10 5.04
N PRO A 226 -6.47 21.28 4.17
CA PRO A 226 -7.86 21.07 4.51
C PRO A 226 -8.31 19.61 4.36
N ALA A 227 -7.79 18.70 5.19
CA ALA A 227 -8.17 17.29 5.16
C ALA A 227 -9.62 17.01 5.61
N TYR A 228 -10.36 18.02 5.96
CA TYR A 228 -11.79 17.89 6.28
C TYR A 228 -12.68 17.64 5.04
N PHE A 229 -12.12 17.70 3.85
CA PHE A 229 -12.77 17.25 2.62
C PHE A 229 -12.65 15.74 2.38
N GLU A 230 -11.74 15.05 3.09
CA GLU A 230 -11.61 13.61 2.99
C GLU A 230 -12.65 12.87 3.83
N PRO A 231 -13.10 11.68 3.35
CA PRO A 231 -12.77 11.05 2.09
C PRO A 231 -13.69 11.44 0.93
N ASP A 232 -13.24 11.17 -0.31
CA ASP A 232 -14.12 11.00 -1.45
C ASP A 232 -14.80 9.61 -1.41
N GLY A 233 -15.85 9.42 -2.24
CA GLY A 233 -16.74 8.27 -2.15
C GLY A 233 -16.10 6.90 -2.36
N SER A 234 -14.91 6.82 -2.98
CA SER A 234 -14.19 5.57 -3.26
C SER A 234 -12.69 5.66 -2.93
N ASP A 235 -12.32 6.53 -1.99
CA ASP A 235 -10.94 6.63 -1.55
C ASP A 235 -10.50 5.37 -0.79
N PHE A 236 -9.29 4.90 -1.10
CA PHE A 236 -8.57 3.90 -0.30
C PHE A 236 -7.24 4.42 0.25
N PHE A 237 -6.90 5.67 -0.06
CA PHE A 237 -5.85 6.47 0.57
C PHE A 237 -6.42 7.76 1.15
N SER A 238 -5.77 8.25 2.20
CA SER A 238 -5.92 9.64 2.62
C SER A 238 -4.87 10.47 1.92
N PRO A 239 -5.22 11.33 0.95
CA PRO A 239 -4.24 12.15 0.23
C PRO A 239 -3.31 12.92 1.15
N THR A 240 -3.83 13.43 2.25
CA THR A 240 -3.04 14.26 3.18
C THR A 240 -2.18 13.42 4.13
N LEU A 241 -2.62 12.22 4.54
CA LEU A 241 -1.79 11.32 5.35
C LEU A 241 -0.66 10.71 4.51
N GLU A 242 -0.90 10.37 3.24
CA GLU A 242 0.17 9.89 2.34
C GLU A 242 1.28 10.95 2.17
N VAL A 243 0.90 12.22 2.05
CA VAL A 243 1.89 13.32 2.03
C VAL A 243 2.68 13.38 3.34
N ALA A 244 2.02 13.27 4.49
CA ALA A 244 2.73 13.27 5.77
C ALA A 244 3.62 12.03 5.94
N ASP A 245 3.20 10.88 5.40
CA ASP A 245 3.95 9.63 5.44
C ASP A 245 5.20 9.65 4.55
N VAL A 246 5.15 10.24 3.35
CA VAL A 246 6.37 10.45 2.56
C VAL A 246 7.27 11.50 3.19
N MET A 247 6.73 12.58 3.76
CA MET A 247 7.54 13.65 4.35
C MET A 247 8.27 13.21 5.61
N ARG A 248 7.72 12.29 6.43
CA ARG A 248 8.46 11.71 7.57
C ARG A 248 9.66 10.86 7.14
N ARG A 249 9.65 10.31 5.92
CA ARG A 249 10.80 9.60 5.33
C ARG A 249 11.86 10.57 4.79
N VAL A 250 11.43 11.72 4.29
CA VAL A 250 12.29 12.71 3.63
C VAL A 250 12.98 13.64 4.62
N LEU A 251 12.32 13.97 5.73
CA LEU A 251 12.84 14.90 6.74
C LEU A 251 13.37 14.15 7.97
N ASN A 252 14.42 14.68 8.61
CA ASN A 252 14.79 14.20 9.92
C ASN A 252 13.71 14.53 10.96
N GLN A 253 13.73 13.89 12.13
CA GLN A 253 12.69 14.02 13.16
C GLN A 253 12.41 15.48 13.55
N LYS A 254 13.44 16.30 13.76
CA LYS A 254 13.29 17.72 14.14
C LYS A 254 12.54 18.51 13.06
N ASN A 255 12.98 18.38 11.82
CA ASN A 255 12.41 19.10 10.70
C ASN A 255 11.01 18.57 10.35
N PHE A 256 10.78 17.26 10.44
CA PHE A 256 9.46 16.66 10.26
C PHE A 256 8.46 17.17 11.31
N THR A 257 8.84 17.19 12.58
CA THR A 257 7.96 17.70 13.64
C THR A 257 7.60 19.17 13.42
N ALA A 258 8.58 20.01 13.07
CA ALA A 258 8.34 21.42 12.79
C ALA A 258 7.41 21.64 11.57
N TRP A 259 7.58 20.83 10.52
CA TRP A 259 6.72 20.84 9.34
C TRP A 259 5.32 20.31 9.67
N PHE A 260 5.20 19.18 10.35
CA PHE A 260 3.94 18.51 10.68
C PHE A 260 3.03 19.37 11.56
N ASN A 261 3.61 20.14 12.50
CA ASN A 261 2.87 21.06 13.35
C ASN A 261 2.17 22.20 12.59
N LYS A 262 2.61 22.51 11.36
CA LYS A 262 2.02 23.52 10.49
C LYS A 262 1.15 22.92 9.39
N TYR A 263 1.25 21.60 9.17
CA TYR A 263 0.71 20.95 8.00
C TYR A 263 -0.82 20.89 8.00
N TYR A 264 -1.43 20.47 9.09
CA TYR A 264 -2.89 20.36 9.19
C TYR A 264 -3.55 21.59 9.82
N GLU A 265 -4.76 21.90 9.36
CA GLU A 265 -5.73 22.62 10.17
C GLU A 265 -6.24 21.70 11.29
N GLU A 266 -6.63 22.28 12.44
CA GLU A 266 -7.04 21.46 13.60
C GLU A 266 -8.29 20.62 13.33
N ARG A 267 -9.30 21.17 12.65
CA ARG A 267 -10.50 20.42 12.25
C ARG A 267 -10.20 19.26 11.31
N SER A 268 -9.12 19.32 10.52
CA SER A 268 -8.67 18.25 9.63
C SER A 268 -8.25 17.01 10.42
N ILE A 269 -7.60 17.19 11.57
CA ILE A 269 -7.22 16.07 12.45
C ILE A 269 -8.44 15.32 12.96
N LEU A 270 -9.50 16.03 13.33
CA LEU A 270 -10.76 15.41 13.76
C LEU A 270 -11.35 14.54 12.66
N GLN A 271 -11.34 15.02 11.41
CA GLN A 271 -11.91 14.30 10.27
C GLN A 271 -11.13 13.04 9.92
N ILE A 272 -9.79 13.13 9.80
CA ILE A 272 -8.98 11.97 9.40
C ILE A 272 -8.89 10.90 10.50
N THR A 273 -9.21 11.23 11.74
CA THR A 273 -9.26 10.29 12.87
C THR A 273 -10.63 9.64 13.07
N GLN A 274 -11.64 9.99 12.25
CA GLN A 274 -12.93 9.28 12.23
C GLN A 274 -12.81 8.01 11.37
N LEU A 275 -13.42 6.91 11.86
CA LEU A 275 -13.51 5.67 11.09
C LEU A 275 -14.42 5.91 9.88
N PRO A 276 -13.98 5.61 8.66
CA PRO A 276 -14.83 5.67 7.47
C PRO A 276 -16.05 4.75 7.62
N VAL A 277 -17.19 5.21 7.09
CA VAL A 277 -18.44 4.44 7.09
C VAL A 277 -18.58 3.73 5.75
N VAL A 278 -18.58 2.40 5.75
CA VAL A 278 -18.78 1.56 4.57
C VAL A 278 -20.25 1.11 4.56
N SER A 279 -21.06 1.71 3.70
CA SER A 279 -22.50 1.46 3.64
C SER A 279 -22.84 0.16 2.90
N ASP A 280 -22.02 -0.22 1.91
CA ASP A 280 -22.21 -1.45 1.13
C ASP A 280 -20.84 -2.06 0.76
N ARG A 281 -20.53 -3.24 1.33
CA ARG A 281 -19.29 -3.98 1.03
C ARG A 281 -19.37 -4.85 -0.21
N THR A 282 -20.56 -4.96 -0.84
CA THR A 282 -20.74 -5.65 -2.12
C THR A 282 -20.44 -4.76 -3.31
N ASP A 283 -20.46 -3.43 -3.10
CA ASP A 283 -20.08 -2.46 -4.12
C ASP A 283 -18.57 -2.34 -4.25
N PHE A 284 -18.03 -2.54 -5.46
CA PHE A 284 -16.59 -2.56 -5.77
C PHE A 284 -15.87 -1.23 -5.49
N GLN A 285 -16.62 -0.11 -5.38
CA GLN A 285 -16.04 1.21 -5.08
C GLN A 285 -16.24 1.60 -3.61
N ILE A 286 -17.42 1.35 -3.05
CA ILE A 286 -17.70 1.71 -1.64
C ILE A 286 -16.82 0.90 -0.68
N VAL A 287 -16.51 -0.36 -1.02
CA VAL A 287 -15.61 -1.21 -0.22
C VAL A 287 -14.18 -0.65 -0.11
N HIS A 288 -13.79 0.26 -1.00
CA HIS A 288 -12.51 0.99 -0.90
C HIS A 288 -12.33 1.71 0.44
N LEU A 289 -13.41 2.14 1.08
CA LEU A 289 -13.36 2.80 2.39
C LEU A 289 -12.87 1.88 3.53
N ASP A 290 -12.99 0.56 3.42
CA ASP A 290 -12.28 -0.36 4.32
C ASP A 290 -10.76 -0.29 4.08
N GLY A 291 -10.32 -0.21 2.82
CA GLY A 291 -8.92 0.05 2.46
C GLY A 291 -8.41 1.38 2.98
N LEU A 292 -9.24 2.43 2.93
CA LEU A 292 -8.92 3.75 3.51
C LEU A 292 -8.65 3.65 5.01
N SER A 293 -9.42 2.87 5.75
CA SER A 293 -9.20 2.65 7.18
C SER A 293 -7.82 2.05 7.44
N LEU A 294 -7.43 1.05 6.65
CA LEU A 294 -6.14 0.37 6.76
C LEU A 294 -4.97 1.27 6.34
N SER A 295 -5.11 2.02 5.24
CA SER A 295 -4.07 2.94 4.76
C SER A 295 -3.87 4.13 5.71
N ARG A 296 -4.95 4.70 6.24
CA ARG A 296 -4.86 5.69 7.31
C ARG A 296 -4.11 5.14 8.53
N ALA A 297 -4.35 3.88 8.89
CA ALA A 297 -3.69 3.26 10.04
C ALA A 297 -2.18 3.14 9.83
N TRP A 298 -1.68 2.66 8.68
CA TRP A 298 -0.23 2.58 8.46
C TRP A 298 0.44 3.94 8.40
N CYS A 299 -0.19 4.93 7.74
CA CYS A 299 0.33 6.30 7.73
C CYS A 299 0.42 6.87 9.15
N MET A 300 -0.64 6.72 9.96
CA MET A 300 -0.68 7.19 11.34
C MET A 300 0.37 6.52 12.23
N LYS A 301 0.58 5.18 12.11
CA LYS A 301 1.66 4.47 12.81
C LYS A 301 3.02 5.04 12.42
N GLY A 302 3.27 5.19 11.13
CA GLY A 302 4.53 5.73 10.61
C GLY A 302 4.80 7.16 11.09
N ILE A 303 3.79 8.02 11.05
CA ILE A 303 3.87 9.41 11.54
C ILE A 303 4.10 9.42 13.06
N ALA A 304 3.35 8.63 13.83
CA ALA A 304 3.51 8.54 15.29
C ALA A 304 4.93 8.09 15.67
N ASN A 305 5.50 7.13 14.94
CA ASN A 305 6.88 6.67 15.17
C ASN A 305 7.93 7.76 14.88
N ALA A 306 7.69 8.61 13.88
CA ALA A 306 8.57 9.72 13.53
C ALA A 306 8.48 10.93 14.48
N LEU A 307 7.37 11.08 15.21
CA LEU A 307 7.19 12.17 16.18
C LEU A 307 7.94 11.87 17.48
N PRO A 308 8.46 12.92 18.17
CA PRO A 308 9.16 12.75 19.44
C PRO A 308 8.21 12.23 20.55
N GLN A 309 8.82 11.59 21.55
CA GLN A 309 8.08 11.14 22.75
C GLN A 309 7.42 12.35 23.42
N GLY A 310 6.16 12.22 23.81
CA GLY A 310 5.39 13.32 24.42
C GLY A 310 4.67 14.23 23.42
N HIS A 311 4.87 14.06 22.11
CA HIS A 311 4.08 14.83 21.13
C HIS A 311 2.60 14.44 21.18
N PRO A 312 1.65 15.40 21.29
CA PRO A 312 0.22 15.09 21.53
C PRO A 312 -0.40 14.22 20.42
N LYS A 313 0.02 14.42 19.17
CA LYS A 313 -0.49 13.63 18.03
C LYS A 313 0.08 12.20 17.99
N LYS A 314 1.20 11.90 18.68
CA LYS A 314 1.77 10.56 18.73
C LYS A 314 0.80 9.56 19.35
N LYS A 315 0.30 9.85 20.54
CA LYS A 315 -0.70 9.01 21.23
C LYS A 315 -1.98 8.89 20.40
N LEU A 316 -2.54 10.04 19.97
CA LEU A 316 -3.76 10.09 19.17
C LEU A 316 -3.68 9.18 17.93
N PHE A 317 -2.60 9.29 17.16
CA PHE A 317 -2.45 8.52 15.91
C PHE A 317 -2.21 7.04 16.18
N THR A 318 -1.45 6.69 17.22
CA THR A 318 -1.26 5.29 17.61
C THR A 318 -2.59 4.63 18.00
N GLU A 319 -3.38 5.29 18.85
CA GLU A 319 -4.68 4.77 19.30
C GLU A 319 -5.70 4.69 18.15
N THR A 320 -5.74 5.71 17.28
CA THR A 320 -6.61 5.73 16.10
C THR A 320 -6.24 4.63 15.11
N ALA A 321 -4.95 4.44 14.82
CA ALA A 321 -4.49 3.38 13.93
C ALA A 321 -4.91 1.99 14.43
N ASN A 322 -4.70 1.70 15.71
CA ASN A 322 -5.10 0.43 16.32
C ASN A 322 -6.64 0.22 16.25
N ARG A 323 -7.41 1.26 16.55
CA ARG A 323 -8.87 1.21 16.42
C ARG A 323 -9.33 0.94 15.00
N PHE A 324 -8.71 1.57 13.99
CA PHE A 324 -9.06 1.37 12.59
C PHE A 324 -8.77 -0.05 12.14
N ILE A 325 -7.60 -0.60 12.46
CA ILE A 325 -7.25 -1.98 12.14
C ILE A 325 -8.22 -2.94 12.84
N GLN A 326 -8.48 -2.75 14.14
CA GLN A 326 -9.38 -3.61 14.90
C GLN A 326 -10.81 -3.62 14.34
N ALA A 327 -11.31 -2.46 13.92
CA ALA A 327 -12.66 -2.34 13.35
C ALA A 327 -12.77 -2.94 11.94
N THR A 328 -11.69 -2.86 11.13
CA THR A 328 -11.74 -3.23 9.72
C THR A 328 -11.30 -4.67 9.45
N LEU A 329 -10.33 -5.19 10.21
CA LEU A 329 -9.77 -6.54 9.98
C LEU A 329 -10.81 -7.66 9.87
N PRO A 330 -11.91 -7.70 10.67
CA PRO A 330 -12.96 -8.70 10.53
C PRO A 330 -13.69 -8.67 9.17
N ASN A 331 -13.70 -7.51 8.50
CA ASN A 331 -14.37 -7.33 7.21
C ASN A 331 -13.48 -7.67 6.01
N VAL A 332 -12.17 -7.84 6.22
CA VAL A 332 -11.21 -8.15 5.14
C VAL A 332 -11.48 -9.50 4.51
N ILE A 333 -11.95 -10.46 5.32
CA ILE A 333 -12.32 -11.80 4.85
C ILE A 333 -13.85 -11.88 4.87
N SER A 334 -14.48 -11.25 3.88
CA SER A 334 -15.94 -11.12 3.83
C SER A 334 -16.61 -12.15 2.91
N GLY A 335 -15.87 -12.83 2.05
CA GLY A 335 -16.38 -13.65 0.94
C GLY A 335 -16.89 -12.79 -0.22
N ASN A 336 -16.60 -11.49 -0.21
CA ASN A 336 -16.95 -10.56 -1.27
C ASN A 336 -15.71 -10.25 -2.12
N TYR A 337 -15.70 -10.76 -3.35
CA TYR A 337 -14.56 -10.64 -4.26
C TYR A 337 -14.14 -9.18 -4.54
N GLY A 338 -15.05 -8.22 -4.48
CA GLY A 338 -14.76 -6.79 -4.67
C GLY A 338 -13.73 -6.24 -3.69
N GLY A 339 -13.67 -6.78 -2.46
CA GLY A 339 -12.69 -6.44 -1.44
C GLY A 339 -11.58 -7.48 -1.27
N ASP A 340 -11.93 -8.77 -1.33
CA ASP A 340 -11.05 -9.87 -0.92
C ASP A 340 -9.74 -9.94 -1.72
N HIS A 341 -9.76 -9.59 -3.01
CA HIS A 341 -8.59 -9.68 -3.88
C HIS A 341 -7.46 -8.67 -3.54
N TRP A 342 -7.71 -7.65 -2.72
CA TRP A 342 -6.70 -6.61 -2.42
C TRP A 342 -6.64 -6.17 -0.94
N LEU A 343 -7.77 -6.20 -0.20
CA LEU A 343 -7.81 -5.74 1.20
C LEU A 343 -6.89 -6.52 2.13
N ALA A 344 -6.64 -7.81 1.85
CA ALA A 344 -5.70 -8.63 2.62
C ALA A 344 -4.30 -8.01 2.65
N THR A 345 -3.84 -7.46 1.52
CA THR A 345 -2.53 -6.79 1.42
C THR A 345 -2.49 -5.53 2.26
N PHE A 346 -3.53 -4.72 2.21
CA PHE A 346 -3.66 -3.52 3.03
C PHE A 346 -3.69 -3.86 4.53
N ALA A 347 -4.43 -4.90 4.91
CA ALA A 347 -4.46 -5.37 6.30
C ALA A 347 -3.08 -5.84 6.77
N LEU A 348 -2.40 -6.66 5.97
CA LEU A 348 -1.06 -7.13 6.31
C LEU A 348 -0.06 -5.98 6.45
N TYR A 349 -0.10 -5.00 5.53
CA TYR A 349 0.78 -3.82 5.57
C TYR A 349 0.48 -2.94 6.80
N GLY A 350 -0.79 -2.74 7.13
CA GLY A 350 -1.21 -1.99 8.32
C GLY A 350 -0.88 -2.67 9.66
N LEU A 351 -0.70 -3.99 9.68
CA LEU A 351 -0.35 -4.77 10.88
C LEU A 351 1.16 -4.79 11.19
N GLN A 352 2.01 -4.27 10.31
CA GLN A 352 3.47 -4.21 10.51
C GLN A 352 3.93 -3.19 11.56
#